data_68666561887772922d49ed901c2a2caf
#
_entry.id   68666561887772922d49ed901c2a2caf
#
_cell.length_a   1.000
_cell.length_b   1.000
_cell.length_c   1.000
_cell.angle_alpha   90.00
_cell.angle_beta   90.00
_cell.angle_gamma   90.00
#
_symmetry.space_group_name_H-M   'P 1'
#
loop_
_entity.id
_entity.type
_entity.pdbx_description
1 polymer ?
#
loop_
_entity_poly.entity_id
_entity_poly.type
_entity_poly.pdbx_seq_one_letter_code
_entity_poly.pdbx_strand_id
1 'polypeptide(L)'
;PLPKVAATGGTTHKYLHEPEDGSAVGSYLVEKLNAQAEKLGVQIMLNTEATEILTENGAAVGIKAESKEHNYTIHAKSVILATGGFGANFDLMASFNPALANAVTTNHAGATGDGILMAEAIGADTVDMDQIQLHPTVYQETGLLVSESVRSMGGILVNAEGKRFCNDLATRDAVSNAELEQPGAYAYIIFDQRIVDDLKSCQKYIKNGLTVSADNYEDLAKAMG
;
A
#
# COMPACT_ATOMS: atom_id res chain seq x y z
N PRO A 1 13.00 -17.08 11.36
CA PRO A 1 12.03 -16.12 11.91
C PRO A 1 12.70 -14.77 12.08
N LEU A 2 11.98 -13.70 11.74
CA LEU A 2 12.46 -12.33 11.94
C LEU A 2 12.34 -12.00 13.44
N PRO A 3 13.39 -11.49 14.09
CA PRO A 3 13.44 -11.40 15.56
C PRO A 3 12.66 -10.21 16.12
N LYS A 4 12.45 -9.17 15.32
CA LYS A 4 11.80 -7.95 15.78
C LYS A 4 10.31 -7.97 15.47
N VAL A 5 9.49 -7.51 16.39
CA VAL A 5 8.02 -7.50 16.27
C VAL A 5 7.47 -6.10 16.50
N ALA A 6 6.68 -5.61 15.56
CA ALA A 6 5.97 -4.34 15.61
C ALA A 6 4.46 -4.50 15.81
N ALA A 7 3.78 -3.43 16.22
CA ALA A 7 2.33 -3.35 16.33
C ALA A 7 1.73 -2.60 15.13
N THR A 8 0.50 -2.98 14.76
CA THR A 8 -0.33 -2.23 13.81
C THR A 8 -1.57 -1.66 14.49
N GLY A 9 -2.21 -0.69 13.84
CA GLY A 9 -3.49 -0.15 14.30
C GLY A 9 -4.54 -1.24 14.48
N GLY A 10 -5.37 -1.12 15.51
CA GLY A 10 -6.42 -2.08 15.83
C GLY A 10 -5.96 -3.38 16.47
N THR A 11 -4.67 -3.53 16.81
CA THR A 11 -4.15 -4.74 17.44
C THR A 11 -3.72 -4.52 18.88
N THR A 12 -3.96 -5.51 19.72
CA THR A 12 -3.60 -5.48 21.16
C THR A 12 -2.19 -6.02 21.41
N HIS A 13 -1.59 -6.69 20.44
CA HIS A 13 -0.28 -7.33 20.56
C HIS A 13 0.60 -7.04 19.35
N LYS A 14 1.90 -6.97 19.59
CA LYS A 14 2.90 -6.88 18.51
C LYS A 14 3.00 -8.22 17.80
N TYR A 15 2.76 -8.27 16.49
CA TYR A 15 2.84 -9.50 15.70
C TYR A 15 3.49 -9.33 14.31
N LEU A 16 3.74 -8.10 13.87
CA LEU A 16 4.50 -7.87 12.64
C LEU A 16 5.98 -8.16 12.88
N HIS A 17 6.53 -9.09 12.11
CA HIS A 17 7.95 -9.40 12.13
C HIS A 17 8.73 -8.47 11.21
N GLU A 18 9.83 -7.93 11.72
CA GLU A 18 10.72 -7.03 11.00
C GLU A 18 12.16 -7.57 11.01
N PRO A 19 12.98 -7.21 10.02
CA PRO A 19 14.44 -7.42 10.09
C PRO A 19 15.02 -6.74 11.32
N GLU A 20 16.12 -7.31 11.87
CA GLU A 20 16.76 -6.82 13.09
C GLU A 20 17.24 -5.37 13.00
N ASP A 21 17.69 -4.96 11.81
CA ASP A 21 18.14 -3.61 11.51
C ASP A 21 16.99 -2.58 11.34
N GLY A 22 15.72 -3.05 11.38
CA GLY A 22 14.52 -2.26 11.19
C GLY A 22 14.32 -1.81 9.73
N SER A 23 14.93 -2.50 8.77
CA SER A 23 14.66 -2.29 7.35
C SER A 23 13.26 -2.78 6.97
N ALA A 24 12.79 -2.36 5.78
CA ALA A 24 11.49 -2.79 5.28
C ALA A 24 11.45 -4.29 5.01
N VAL A 25 10.50 -5.00 5.62
CA VAL A 25 10.35 -6.46 5.48
C VAL A 25 10.15 -6.89 4.02
N GLY A 26 9.47 -6.08 3.21
CA GLY A 26 9.25 -6.37 1.79
C GLY A 26 10.55 -6.51 1.01
N SER A 27 11.47 -5.58 1.15
CA SER A 27 12.79 -5.65 0.50
C SER A 27 13.58 -6.87 0.93
N TYR A 28 13.56 -7.20 2.22
CA TYR A 28 14.21 -8.39 2.76
C TYR A 28 13.64 -9.68 2.16
N LEU A 29 12.30 -9.79 2.10
CA LEU A 29 11.64 -10.97 1.55
C LEU A 29 11.93 -11.13 0.05
N VAL A 30 11.83 -10.05 -0.73
CA VAL A 30 12.12 -10.07 -2.17
C VAL A 30 13.56 -10.51 -2.42
N GLU A 31 14.55 -9.98 -1.70
CA GLU A 31 15.96 -10.40 -1.81
C GLU A 31 16.12 -11.91 -1.58
N LYS A 32 15.56 -12.43 -0.48
CA LYS A 32 15.72 -13.85 -0.12
C LYS A 32 14.96 -14.79 -1.08
N LEU A 33 13.75 -14.42 -1.50
CA LEU A 33 12.96 -15.22 -2.43
C LEU A 33 13.59 -15.22 -3.83
N ASN A 34 14.12 -14.07 -4.28
CA ASN A 34 14.80 -13.96 -5.57
C ASN A 34 16.06 -14.85 -5.61
N ALA A 35 16.90 -14.76 -4.58
CA ALA A 35 18.09 -15.62 -4.46
C ALA A 35 17.72 -17.12 -4.44
N GLN A 36 16.61 -17.49 -3.82
CA GLN A 36 16.16 -18.88 -3.82
C GLN A 36 15.60 -19.31 -5.19
N ALA A 37 14.88 -18.43 -5.89
CA ALA A 37 14.41 -18.70 -7.25
C ALA A 37 15.57 -18.93 -8.22
N GLU A 38 16.59 -18.07 -8.18
CA GLU A 38 17.82 -18.22 -8.97
C GLU A 38 18.52 -19.55 -8.68
N LYS A 39 18.67 -19.90 -7.39
CA LYS A 39 19.27 -21.18 -6.96
C LYS A 39 18.50 -22.39 -7.50
N LEU A 40 17.20 -22.29 -7.65
CA LEU A 40 16.32 -23.34 -8.18
C LEU A 40 16.31 -23.35 -9.73
N GLY A 41 17.01 -22.44 -10.39
CA GLY A 41 17.05 -22.34 -11.86
C GLY A 41 15.78 -21.75 -12.46
N VAL A 42 15.01 -20.97 -11.70
CA VAL A 42 13.84 -20.25 -12.21
C VAL A 42 14.32 -19.15 -13.17
N GLN A 43 13.79 -19.14 -14.38
CA GLN A 43 14.04 -18.05 -15.31
C GLN A 43 13.19 -16.83 -14.95
N ILE A 44 13.84 -15.71 -14.62
CA ILE A 44 13.21 -14.44 -14.30
C ILE A 44 13.38 -13.48 -15.48
N MET A 45 12.28 -12.99 -16.03
CA MET A 45 12.28 -12.04 -17.15
C MET A 45 11.81 -10.67 -16.63
N LEU A 46 12.77 -9.75 -16.45
CA LEU A 46 12.49 -8.38 -16.05
C LEU A 46 12.10 -7.52 -17.26
N ASN A 47 11.36 -6.43 -17.02
CA ASN A 47 10.88 -5.52 -18.06
C ASN A 47 10.16 -6.25 -19.21
N THR A 48 9.43 -7.28 -18.86
CA THR A 48 8.68 -8.13 -19.78
C THR A 48 7.25 -8.24 -19.25
N GLU A 49 6.34 -7.60 -19.95
CA GLU A 49 4.92 -7.51 -19.58
C GLU A 49 4.16 -8.70 -20.15
N ALA A 50 3.39 -9.40 -19.31
CA ALA A 50 2.45 -10.41 -19.80
C ALA A 50 1.19 -9.71 -20.29
N THR A 51 0.77 -10.02 -21.53
CA THR A 51 -0.32 -9.32 -22.23
C THR A 51 -1.54 -10.18 -22.49
N GLU A 52 -1.41 -11.52 -22.47
CA GLU A 52 -2.50 -12.44 -22.75
C GLU A 52 -2.24 -13.80 -22.10
N ILE A 53 -3.31 -14.45 -21.64
CA ILE A 53 -3.29 -15.87 -21.25
C ILE A 53 -3.75 -16.71 -22.43
N LEU A 54 -2.90 -17.62 -22.88
CA LEU A 54 -3.21 -18.54 -23.97
C LEU A 54 -4.06 -19.69 -23.48
N THR A 55 -5.12 -20.03 -24.23
CA THR A 55 -6.00 -21.13 -23.90
C THR A 55 -6.16 -22.11 -25.06
N GLU A 56 -6.23 -23.41 -24.73
CA GLU A 56 -6.61 -24.49 -25.65
C GLU A 56 -7.64 -25.38 -24.98
N ASN A 57 -8.75 -25.62 -25.66
CA ASN A 57 -9.86 -26.44 -25.13
C ASN A 57 -10.33 -26.02 -23.72
N GLY A 58 -10.31 -24.71 -23.42
CA GLY A 58 -10.73 -24.18 -22.12
C GLY A 58 -9.67 -24.28 -21.01
N ALA A 59 -8.47 -24.76 -21.31
CA ALA A 59 -7.36 -24.81 -20.36
C ALA A 59 -6.31 -23.75 -20.68
N ALA A 60 -5.74 -23.10 -19.67
CA ALA A 60 -4.60 -22.20 -19.83
C ALA A 60 -3.35 -23.03 -20.19
N VAL A 61 -2.70 -22.68 -21.33
CA VAL A 61 -1.55 -23.40 -21.87
C VAL A 61 -0.30 -22.54 -22.00
N GLY A 62 -0.36 -21.29 -21.56
CA GLY A 62 0.76 -20.36 -21.64
C GLY A 62 0.34 -18.91 -21.56
N ILE A 63 1.27 -18.04 -21.95
CA ILE A 63 1.06 -16.58 -22.00
C ILE A 63 1.71 -15.99 -23.24
N LYS A 64 1.21 -14.83 -23.70
CA LYS A 64 2.01 -13.88 -24.48
C LYS A 64 2.64 -12.86 -23.55
N ALA A 65 3.81 -12.41 -23.89
CA ALA A 65 4.50 -11.35 -23.17
C ALA A 65 5.32 -10.51 -24.14
N GLU A 66 5.56 -9.27 -23.76
CA GLU A 66 6.32 -8.31 -24.58
C GLU A 66 7.37 -7.60 -23.73
N SER A 67 8.51 -7.38 -24.37
CA SER A 67 9.54 -6.49 -23.86
C SER A 67 9.80 -5.40 -24.91
N LYS A 68 10.66 -4.45 -24.58
CA LYS A 68 11.05 -3.38 -25.49
C LYS A 68 11.60 -3.92 -26.84
N GLU A 69 12.18 -5.11 -26.84
CA GLU A 69 12.91 -5.67 -28.00
C GLU A 69 12.23 -6.90 -28.61
N HIS A 70 11.41 -7.61 -27.85
CA HIS A 70 10.87 -8.91 -28.24
C HIS A 70 9.44 -9.13 -27.78
N ASN A 71 8.70 -9.86 -28.65
CA ASN A 71 7.43 -10.48 -28.30
C ASN A 71 7.66 -11.97 -28.02
N TYR A 72 7.05 -12.48 -26.96
CA TYR A 72 7.20 -13.85 -26.51
C TYR A 72 5.87 -14.59 -26.57
N THR A 73 5.95 -15.86 -26.96
CA THR A 73 4.88 -16.84 -26.73
C THR A 73 5.46 -17.93 -25.85
N ILE A 74 5.01 -18.03 -24.62
CA ILE A 74 5.54 -18.95 -23.63
C ILE A 74 4.48 -20.02 -23.35
N HIS A 75 4.79 -21.27 -23.73
CA HIS A 75 3.92 -22.41 -23.43
C HIS A 75 4.29 -23.01 -22.07
N ALA A 76 3.26 -23.31 -21.27
CA ALA A 76 3.42 -23.86 -19.93
C ALA A 76 2.30 -24.86 -19.62
N LYS A 77 2.58 -25.80 -18.73
CA LYS A 77 1.57 -26.76 -18.23
C LYS A 77 0.57 -26.10 -17.27
N SER A 78 0.93 -24.98 -16.68
CA SER A 78 0.09 -24.19 -15.78
C SER A 78 0.55 -22.73 -15.80
N VAL A 79 -0.40 -21.83 -15.58
CA VAL A 79 -0.14 -20.39 -15.40
C VAL A 79 -0.59 -19.99 -14.00
N ILE A 80 0.28 -19.30 -13.26
CA ILE A 80 -0.03 -18.77 -11.93
C ILE A 80 -0.06 -17.26 -12.03
N LEU A 81 -1.21 -16.66 -11.71
CA LEU A 81 -1.36 -15.22 -11.60
C LEU A 81 -0.92 -14.75 -10.22
N ALA A 82 0.15 -13.96 -10.17
CA ALA A 82 0.68 -13.35 -8.95
C ALA A 82 0.96 -11.85 -9.17
N THR A 83 0.13 -11.20 -9.98
CA THR A 83 0.32 -9.84 -10.51
C THR A 83 -0.08 -8.73 -9.54
N GLY A 84 -0.58 -9.09 -8.35
CA GLY A 84 -1.09 -8.11 -7.38
C GLY A 84 -2.50 -7.62 -7.74
N GLY A 85 -2.86 -6.47 -7.18
CA GLY A 85 -4.17 -5.85 -7.35
C GLY A 85 -4.19 -4.74 -8.40
N PHE A 86 -5.20 -3.88 -8.30
CA PHE A 86 -5.47 -2.80 -9.25
C PHE A 86 -5.47 -1.39 -8.62
N GLY A 87 -4.90 -1.22 -7.43
CA GLY A 87 -4.94 0.04 -6.68
C GLY A 87 -4.14 1.20 -7.29
N ALA A 88 -3.49 1.02 -8.45
CA ALA A 88 -2.91 2.09 -9.26
C ALA A 88 -3.63 2.29 -10.60
N ASN A 89 -4.74 1.58 -10.86
CA ASN A 89 -5.60 1.78 -12.00
C ASN A 89 -6.83 2.60 -11.58
N PHE A 90 -6.72 3.92 -11.69
CA PHE A 90 -7.77 4.85 -11.23
C PHE A 90 -9.07 4.70 -12.02
N ASP A 91 -9.01 4.39 -13.30
CA ASP A 91 -10.20 4.17 -14.13
C ASP A 91 -10.94 2.90 -13.68
N LEU A 92 -10.20 1.82 -13.42
CA LEU A 92 -10.78 0.59 -12.91
C LEU A 92 -11.35 0.77 -11.50
N MET A 93 -10.63 1.47 -10.60
CA MET A 93 -11.15 1.81 -9.28
C MET A 93 -12.43 2.67 -9.37
N ALA A 94 -12.44 3.68 -10.22
CA ALA A 94 -13.59 4.56 -10.41
C ALA A 94 -14.80 3.84 -11.01
N SER A 95 -14.60 2.78 -11.78
CA SER A 95 -15.72 1.97 -12.32
C SER A 95 -16.47 1.23 -11.21
N PHE A 96 -15.80 0.85 -10.12
CA PHE A 96 -16.42 0.23 -8.95
C PHE A 96 -16.86 1.26 -7.91
N ASN A 97 -16.08 2.34 -7.73
CA ASN A 97 -16.43 3.43 -6.82
C ASN A 97 -16.04 4.78 -7.41
N PRO A 98 -16.99 5.53 -8.02
CA PRO A 98 -16.72 6.83 -8.67
C PRO A 98 -16.08 7.88 -7.75
N ALA A 99 -16.25 7.77 -6.42
CA ALA A 99 -15.62 8.69 -5.47
C ALA A 99 -14.08 8.58 -5.45
N LEU A 100 -13.53 7.49 -5.99
CA LEU A 100 -12.09 7.23 -6.03
C LEU A 100 -11.41 7.73 -7.31
N ALA A 101 -12.12 8.37 -8.23
CA ALA A 101 -11.56 8.87 -9.50
C ALA A 101 -10.38 9.84 -9.32
N ASN A 102 -10.34 10.57 -8.20
CA ASN A 102 -9.27 11.52 -7.86
C ASN A 102 -8.49 11.11 -6.60
N ALA A 103 -8.57 9.86 -6.19
CA ALA A 103 -7.82 9.37 -5.06
C ALA A 103 -6.31 9.33 -5.35
N VAL A 104 -5.49 9.40 -4.30
CA VAL A 104 -4.07 9.06 -4.39
C VAL A 104 -3.87 7.61 -3.98
N THR A 105 -2.81 6.98 -4.47
CA THR A 105 -2.52 5.59 -4.14
C THR A 105 -1.18 5.44 -3.43
N THR A 106 -1.13 4.51 -2.48
CA THR A 106 0.11 4.03 -1.85
C THR A 106 0.67 2.79 -2.55
N ASN A 107 -0.02 2.30 -3.59
CA ASN A 107 0.41 1.13 -4.34
C ASN A 107 1.59 1.45 -5.27
N HIS A 108 2.34 0.41 -5.61
CA HIS A 108 3.30 0.48 -6.71
C HIS A 108 2.56 0.79 -8.02
N ALA A 109 3.20 1.58 -8.90
CA ALA A 109 2.61 2.01 -10.17
C ALA A 109 2.18 0.86 -11.10
N GLY A 110 2.78 -0.32 -10.94
CA GLY A 110 2.40 -1.53 -11.67
C GLY A 110 1.22 -2.32 -11.08
N ALA A 111 0.54 -1.81 -10.04
CA ALA A 111 -0.67 -2.43 -9.51
C ALA A 111 -1.90 -2.01 -10.36
N THR A 112 -1.90 -2.37 -11.62
CA THR A 112 -2.83 -1.93 -12.67
C THR A 112 -3.97 -2.91 -12.94
N GLY A 113 -3.90 -4.13 -12.33
CA GLY A 113 -4.94 -5.13 -12.46
C GLY A 113 -4.80 -6.03 -13.72
N ASP A 114 -3.67 -6.00 -14.39
CA ASP A 114 -3.46 -6.69 -15.67
C ASP A 114 -3.79 -8.19 -15.61
N GLY A 115 -3.37 -8.88 -14.54
CA GLY A 115 -3.70 -10.28 -14.36
C GLY A 115 -5.19 -10.55 -14.17
N ILE A 116 -5.91 -9.65 -13.51
CA ILE A 116 -7.36 -9.73 -13.36
C ILE A 116 -8.02 -9.58 -14.73
N LEU A 117 -7.65 -8.53 -15.48
CA LEU A 117 -8.20 -8.26 -16.81
C LEU A 117 -7.90 -9.40 -17.80
N MET A 118 -6.67 -9.96 -17.77
CA MET A 118 -6.33 -11.12 -18.60
C MET A 118 -7.12 -12.37 -18.24
N ALA A 119 -7.43 -12.57 -16.95
CA ALA A 119 -8.23 -13.70 -16.48
C ALA A 119 -9.69 -13.55 -16.90
N GLU A 120 -10.29 -12.36 -16.75
CA GLU A 120 -11.64 -12.05 -17.23
C GLU A 120 -11.77 -12.26 -18.75
N ALA A 121 -10.75 -11.87 -19.52
CA ALA A 121 -10.73 -12.04 -20.98
C ALA A 121 -10.85 -13.51 -21.42
N ILE A 122 -10.45 -14.45 -20.58
CA ILE A 122 -10.59 -15.90 -20.84
C ILE A 122 -11.78 -16.53 -20.12
N GLY A 123 -12.68 -15.72 -19.50
CA GLY A 123 -13.92 -16.17 -18.88
C GLY A 123 -13.83 -16.48 -17.38
N ALA A 124 -12.79 -16.02 -16.69
CA ALA A 124 -12.76 -16.06 -15.23
C ALA A 124 -13.78 -15.08 -14.65
N ASP A 125 -14.36 -15.43 -13.53
CA ASP A 125 -15.25 -14.57 -12.76
C ASP A 125 -14.45 -13.79 -11.69
N THR A 126 -14.97 -12.66 -11.24
CA THR A 126 -14.42 -11.83 -10.18
C THR A 126 -15.41 -11.61 -9.05
N VAL A 127 -14.94 -11.43 -7.85
CA VAL A 127 -15.76 -11.22 -6.66
C VAL A 127 -15.17 -10.10 -5.82
N ASP A 128 -16.05 -9.33 -5.16
CA ASP A 128 -15.69 -8.26 -4.22
C ASP A 128 -14.79 -7.16 -4.81
N MET A 129 -14.91 -6.88 -6.10
CA MET A 129 -14.08 -5.87 -6.79
C MET A 129 -14.35 -4.44 -6.31
N ASP A 130 -15.50 -4.19 -5.69
CA ASP A 130 -15.87 -2.94 -5.04
C ASP A 130 -15.27 -2.78 -3.64
N GLN A 131 -14.68 -3.84 -3.08
CA GLN A 131 -14.07 -3.82 -1.75
C GLN A 131 -12.66 -3.18 -1.78
N ILE A 132 -12.62 -1.90 -2.15
CA ILE A 132 -11.39 -1.12 -2.23
C ILE A 132 -11.09 -0.52 -0.86
N GLN A 133 -9.96 -0.91 -0.25
CA GLN A 133 -9.57 -0.41 1.06
C GLN A 133 -8.99 1.01 0.97
N LEU A 134 -9.57 1.94 1.72
CA LEU A 134 -9.00 3.26 1.96
C LEU A 134 -7.96 3.19 3.10
N HIS A 135 -6.91 3.99 2.99
CA HIS A 135 -5.91 4.16 4.05
C HIS A 135 -5.98 5.57 4.62
N PRO A 136 -6.23 5.73 5.94
CA PRO A 136 -6.55 7.04 6.52
C PRO A 136 -5.34 7.97 6.67
N THR A 137 -4.12 7.46 6.56
CA THR A 137 -2.91 8.26 6.79
C THR A 137 -2.00 8.22 5.57
N VAL A 138 -2.34 9.05 4.58
CA VAL A 138 -1.58 9.24 3.34
C VAL A 138 -1.31 10.72 3.15
N TYR A 139 -0.05 11.08 2.90
CA TYR A 139 0.32 12.44 2.52
C TYR A 139 -0.16 12.71 1.09
N GLN A 140 -1.16 13.58 0.95
CA GLN A 140 -1.94 13.74 -0.28
C GLN A 140 -1.12 14.18 -1.49
N GLU A 141 -0.09 15.02 -1.30
CA GLU A 141 0.71 15.53 -2.41
C GLU A 141 1.54 14.45 -3.12
N THR A 142 1.93 13.41 -2.41
CA THR A 142 2.88 12.41 -2.94
C THR A 142 2.38 10.97 -2.89
N GLY A 143 1.24 10.70 -2.24
CA GLY A 143 0.80 9.34 -1.97
C GLY A 143 1.66 8.60 -0.93
N LEU A 144 2.52 9.33 -0.18
CA LEU A 144 3.37 8.71 0.83
C LEU A 144 2.53 8.17 1.99
N LEU A 145 2.70 6.89 2.25
CA LEU A 145 2.07 6.24 3.41
C LEU A 145 2.70 6.72 4.71
N VAL A 146 1.90 7.34 5.58
CA VAL A 146 2.26 7.54 6.98
C VAL A 146 1.91 6.29 7.77
N SER A 147 2.93 5.65 8.35
CA SER A 147 2.81 4.36 9.03
C SER A 147 1.73 4.36 10.12
N GLU A 148 0.89 3.33 10.13
CA GLU A 148 -0.08 3.08 11.21
C GLU A 148 0.57 2.96 12.59
N SER A 149 1.85 2.61 12.64
CA SER A 149 2.60 2.56 13.90
C SER A 149 2.59 3.90 14.64
N VAL A 150 2.47 5.03 13.94
CA VAL A 150 2.37 6.36 14.57
C VAL A 150 1.13 6.41 15.47
N ARG A 151 -0.05 6.02 14.93
CA ARG A 151 -1.31 5.97 15.70
C ARG A 151 -1.26 4.90 16.81
N SER A 152 -0.70 3.73 16.51
CA SER A 152 -0.56 2.64 17.47
C SER A 152 0.34 2.97 18.65
N MET A 153 1.27 3.92 18.50
CA MET A 153 2.16 4.40 19.55
C MET A 153 1.63 5.63 20.29
N GLY A 154 0.43 6.09 19.94
CA GLY A 154 -0.25 7.17 20.63
C GLY A 154 -0.40 8.46 19.84
N GLY A 155 -0.04 8.47 18.56
CA GLY A 155 -0.39 9.57 17.66
C GLY A 155 -1.90 9.69 17.50
N ILE A 156 -2.41 10.92 17.45
CA ILE A 156 -3.84 11.24 17.36
C ILE A 156 -4.17 11.97 16.07
N LEU A 157 -5.39 11.77 15.57
CA LEU A 157 -5.91 12.49 14.43
C LEU A 157 -6.76 13.67 14.90
N VAL A 158 -6.51 14.84 14.33
CA VAL A 158 -7.31 16.05 14.56
C VAL A 158 -7.72 16.65 13.22
N ASN A 159 -8.92 17.21 13.17
CA ASN A 159 -9.42 17.94 11.99
C ASN A 159 -8.81 19.36 11.90
N ALA A 160 -9.22 20.13 10.89
CA ALA A 160 -8.80 21.52 10.69
C ALA A 160 -9.10 22.46 11.86
N GLU A 161 -10.04 22.09 12.74
CA GLU A 161 -10.37 22.85 13.95
C GLU A 161 -9.57 22.40 15.19
N GLY A 162 -8.61 21.49 15.04
CA GLY A 162 -7.83 20.91 16.13
C GLY A 162 -8.60 19.91 17.00
N LYS A 163 -9.76 19.43 16.54
CA LYS A 163 -10.62 18.51 17.31
C LYS A 163 -10.39 17.07 16.88
N ARG A 164 -10.26 16.16 17.87
CA ARG A 164 -10.34 14.72 17.62
C ARG A 164 -11.75 14.34 17.18
N PHE A 165 -11.87 13.48 16.19
CA PHE A 165 -13.14 13.13 15.56
C PHE A 165 -13.42 11.63 15.49
N CYS A 166 -12.43 10.78 15.79
CA CYS A 166 -12.58 9.33 15.76
C CYS A 166 -11.78 8.63 16.85
N ASN A 167 -11.93 7.31 16.92
CA ASN A 167 -11.00 6.44 17.63
C ASN A 167 -9.80 6.15 16.70
N ASP A 168 -8.65 6.71 17.00
CA ASP A 168 -7.42 6.59 16.19
C ASP A 168 -6.95 5.14 16.01
N LEU A 169 -7.36 4.23 16.88
CA LEU A 169 -7.03 2.80 16.86
C LEU A 169 -8.10 1.93 16.20
N ALA A 170 -9.16 2.52 15.64
CA ALA A 170 -10.16 1.78 14.89
C ALA A 170 -9.60 1.24 13.57
N THR A 171 -10.41 0.47 12.85
CA THR A 171 -10.05 -0.10 11.55
C THR A 171 -9.82 0.98 10.49
N ARG A 172 -9.11 0.66 9.43
CA ARG A 172 -8.77 1.63 8.36
C ARG A 172 -10.00 2.27 7.76
N ASP A 173 -11.00 1.48 7.43
CA ASP A 173 -12.27 1.92 6.88
C ASP A 173 -13.02 2.85 7.82
N ALA A 174 -13.13 2.52 9.10
CA ALA A 174 -13.80 3.34 10.10
C ALA A 174 -13.10 4.71 10.27
N VAL A 175 -11.77 4.74 10.32
CA VAL A 175 -11.01 5.99 10.45
C VAL A 175 -11.08 6.80 9.16
N SER A 176 -10.93 6.17 7.98
CA SER A 176 -11.02 6.87 6.69
C SER A 176 -12.40 7.49 6.46
N ASN A 177 -13.47 6.76 6.76
CA ASN A 177 -14.82 7.30 6.63
C ASN A 177 -15.04 8.50 7.56
N ALA A 178 -14.59 8.40 8.82
CA ALA A 178 -14.69 9.52 9.76
C ALA A 178 -13.86 10.73 9.32
N GLU A 179 -12.71 10.53 8.67
CA GLU A 179 -11.86 11.60 8.13
C GLU A 179 -12.52 12.27 6.92
N LEU A 180 -13.09 11.51 6.00
CA LEU A 180 -13.80 12.05 4.84
C LEU A 180 -15.02 12.90 5.20
N GLU A 181 -15.60 12.70 6.39
CA GLU A 181 -16.70 13.52 6.93
C GLU A 181 -16.21 14.86 7.53
N GLN A 182 -14.88 15.03 7.72
CA GLN A 182 -14.37 16.28 8.29
C GLN A 182 -14.33 17.40 7.24
N PRO A 183 -14.35 18.68 7.68
CA PRO A 183 -14.17 19.82 6.80
C PRO A 183 -12.88 19.69 5.96
N GLY A 184 -13.01 19.69 4.64
CA GLY A 184 -11.91 19.50 3.71
C GLY A 184 -11.51 18.05 3.45
N ALA A 185 -12.16 17.07 4.12
CA ALA A 185 -11.89 15.64 3.97
C ALA A 185 -10.40 15.26 4.20
N TYR A 186 -9.79 15.90 5.21
CA TYR A 186 -8.42 15.60 5.64
C TYR A 186 -8.27 15.75 7.15
N ALA A 187 -7.16 15.22 7.68
CA ALA A 187 -6.79 15.36 9.08
C ALA A 187 -5.29 15.61 9.23
N TYR A 188 -4.90 16.16 10.37
CA TYR A 188 -3.52 16.20 10.82
C TYR A 188 -3.26 15.04 11.77
N ILE A 189 -2.10 14.41 11.68
CA ILE A 189 -1.63 13.45 12.67
C ILE A 189 -0.65 14.13 13.62
N ILE A 190 -1.01 14.20 14.91
CA ILE A 190 -0.19 14.80 15.96
C ILE A 190 0.53 13.69 16.72
N PHE A 191 1.83 13.81 16.89
CA PHE A 191 2.65 12.86 17.65
C PHE A 191 3.79 13.58 18.36
N ASP A 192 4.26 12.98 19.45
CA ASP A 192 5.27 13.57 20.33
C ASP A 192 6.70 13.06 20.03
N GLN A 193 7.68 13.66 20.72
CA GLN A 193 9.09 13.30 20.58
C GLN A 193 9.39 11.85 20.91
N ARG A 194 8.65 11.23 21.87
CA ARG A 194 8.81 9.81 22.21
C ARG A 194 8.53 8.90 21.01
N ILE A 195 7.48 9.21 20.23
CA ILE A 195 7.16 8.46 19.01
C ILE A 195 8.25 8.67 17.96
N VAL A 196 8.80 9.87 17.84
CA VAL A 196 9.93 10.15 16.93
C VAL A 196 11.17 9.34 17.30
N ASP A 197 11.48 9.23 18.60
CA ASP A 197 12.64 8.50 19.07
C ASP A 197 12.52 6.99 18.82
N ASP A 198 11.31 6.45 18.96
CA ASP A 198 11.02 5.02 18.81
C ASP A 198 10.77 4.58 17.36
N LEU A 199 10.31 5.49 16.48
CA LEU A 199 9.96 5.19 15.08
C LEU A 199 10.87 5.88 14.06
N LYS A 200 11.72 5.11 13.41
CA LYS A 200 12.58 5.59 12.31
C LYS A 200 11.79 6.24 11.15
N SER A 201 10.53 5.83 10.94
CA SER A 201 9.66 6.45 9.94
C SER A 201 9.34 7.91 10.27
N CYS A 202 9.07 8.24 11.53
CA CYS A 202 8.83 9.62 11.96
C CYS A 202 10.07 10.49 11.75
N GLN A 203 11.27 9.97 12.05
CA GLN A 203 12.53 10.67 11.77
C GLN A 203 12.69 10.98 10.27
N LYS A 204 12.27 10.06 9.39
CA LYS A 204 12.27 10.27 7.94
C LYS A 204 11.26 11.34 7.52
N TYR A 205 10.07 11.38 8.11
CA TYR A 205 9.06 12.41 7.80
C TYR A 205 9.58 13.80 8.15
N ILE A 206 10.21 13.97 9.32
CA ILE A 206 10.84 15.23 9.74
C ILE A 206 11.97 15.61 8.78
N LYS A 207 12.88 14.69 8.48
CA LYS A 207 14.00 14.92 7.57
C LYS A 207 13.56 15.36 6.18
N ASN A 208 12.43 14.84 5.72
CA ASN A 208 11.88 15.15 4.39
C ASN A 208 10.97 16.41 4.40
N GLY A 209 10.87 17.13 5.52
CA GLY A 209 10.05 18.34 5.63
C GLY A 209 8.55 18.12 5.58
N LEU A 210 8.07 16.90 5.90
CA LEU A 210 6.66 16.54 5.87
C LEU A 210 5.94 16.82 7.19
N THR A 211 6.62 17.44 8.15
CA THR A 211 6.09 17.74 9.48
C THR A 211 6.35 19.17 9.88
N VAL A 212 5.45 19.71 10.68
CA VAL A 212 5.64 20.95 11.43
C VAL A 212 5.94 20.57 12.88
N SER A 213 6.92 21.20 13.51
CA SER A 213 7.34 20.91 14.88
C SER A 213 7.34 22.17 15.74
N ALA A 214 6.95 22.03 16.99
CA ALA A 214 7.01 23.09 17.99
C ALA A 214 7.21 22.50 19.39
N ASP A 215 7.65 23.31 20.35
CA ASP A 215 7.94 22.87 21.72
C ASP A 215 6.70 22.69 22.59
N ASN A 216 5.57 23.27 22.16
CA ASN A 216 4.28 23.19 22.88
C ASN A 216 3.11 23.29 21.90
N TYR A 217 1.89 22.99 22.38
CA TYR A 217 0.68 22.99 21.55
C TYR A 217 0.28 24.36 21.02
N GLU A 218 0.53 25.44 21.78
CA GLU A 218 0.19 26.79 21.33
C GLU A 218 1.04 27.22 20.15
N ASP A 219 2.32 26.94 20.18
CA ASP A 219 3.24 27.26 19.09
C ASP A 219 3.04 26.31 17.88
N LEU A 220 2.68 25.05 18.15
CA LEU A 220 2.31 24.13 17.09
C LEU A 220 1.06 24.62 16.34
N ALA A 221 0.02 25.02 17.05
CA ALA A 221 -1.21 25.56 16.45
C ALA A 221 -0.91 26.82 15.59
N LYS A 222 -0.07 27.74 16.09
CA LYS A 222 0.35 28.91 15.30
C LYS A 222 1.14 28.56 14.04
N ALA A 223 1.98 27.53 14.13
CA ALA A 223 2.80 27.09 13.01
C ALA A 223 1.99 26.33 11.92
N MET A 224 0.85 25.77 12.31
CA MET A 224 -0.06 25.06 11.40
C MET A 224 -1.06 26.02 10.73
N GLY A 225 -1.29 27.24 11.27
CA GLY A 225 -2.26 28.24 10.79
C GLY A 225 -3.59 28.05 11.50
#